data_3af79bed558aad2ada5e3f85e8a02ed3
#
_entry.id   3af79bed558aad2ada5e3f85e8a02ed3
#
_cell.length_a   1.000
_cell.length_b   1.000
_cell.length_c   1.000
_cell.angle_alpha   90.00
_cell.angle_beta   90.00
_cell.angle_gamma   90.00
#
_symmetry.space_group_name_H-M   'P 1'
#
loop_
_entity.id
_entity.type
_entity.pdbx_description
1 polymer ?
#
loop_
_entity_poly.entity_id
_entity_poly.type
_entity_poly.pdbx_seq_one_letter_code
_entity_poly.pdbx_strand_id
1 'polypeptide(L)'
;MILQYLQYLACILTIIAGLFALFSPEKAVSLTGLVPKGGRGLTEIRCLMGGLYIALGAAPFILGGVAFTMLGIGYLAISLVRLVSIFVDKSGSQSNWMSLGLELVLGVILVL
;
A
#
# COMPACT_ATOMS: atom_id res chain seq x y z
N MET A 1 -23.66 0.84 3.47
CA MET A 1 -23.46 -0.59 3.16
C MET A 1 -22.45 -0.82 2.05
N ILE A 2 -22.63 -0.21 0.89
CA ILE A 2 -21.65 -0.35 -0.20
C ILE A 2 -20.29 0.16 0.23
N LEU A 3 -20.24 1.31 0.92
CA LEU A 3 -18.98 1.86 1.42
C LEU A 3 -18.26 0.88 2.34
N GLN A 4 -18.99 0.22 3.23
CA GLN A 4 -18.39 -0.74 4.15
C GLN A 4 -17.77 -1.93 3.41
N TYR A 5 -18.44 -2.44 2.38
CA TYR A 5 -17.88 -3.51 1.56
C TYR A 5 -16.62 -3.06 0.82
N LEU A 6 -16.62 -1.82 0.31
CA LEU A 6 -15.44 -1.26 -0.33
C LEU A 6 -14.28 -1.10 0.65
N GLN A 7 -14.57 -0.73 1.89
CA GLN A 7 -13.55 -0.63 2.93
C GLN A 7 -12.95 -2.00 3.27
N TYR A 8 -13.78 -3.03 3.39
CA TYR A 8 -13.29 -4.39 3.59
C TYR A 8 -12.45 -4.87 2.40
N LEU A 9 -12.89 -4.56 1.19
CA LEU A 9 -12.14 -4.91 -0.02
C LEU A 9 -10.76 -4.24 -0.01
N ALA A 10 -10.69 -2.96 0.38
CA ALA A 10 -9.42 -2.24 0.47
C ALA A 10 -8.48 -2.91 1.47
N CYS A 11 -8.99 -3.34 2.62
CA CYS A 11 -8.20 -4.06 3.62
C CYS A 11 -7.70 -5.40 3.08
N ILE A 12 -8.54 -6.15 2.40
CA ILE A 12 -8.17 -7.43 1.81
C ILE A 12 -7.09 -7.24 0.75
N LEU A 13 -7.22 -6.24 -0.10
CA LEU A 13 -6.21 -5.91 -1.11
C LEU A 13 -4.88 -5.55 -0.47
N THR A 14 -4.91 -4.84 0.65
CA THR A 14 -3.70 -4.49 1.40
C THR A 14 -3.03 -5.74 1.95
N ILE A 15 -3.81 -6.67 2.50
CA ILE A 15 -3.29 -7.94 3.01
C ILE A 15 -2.68 -8.76 1.86
N ILE A 16 -3.37 -8.84 0.72
CA ILE A 16 -2.88 -9.58 -0.45
C ILE A 16 -1.56 -9.00 -0.94
N ALA A 17 -1.47 -7.67 -1.04
CA ALA A 17 -0.24 -7.00 -1.43
C ALA A 17 0.89 -7.34 -0.45
N GLY A 18 0.58 -7.36 0.85
CA GLY A 18 1.54 -7.73 1.88
C GLY A 18 2.00 -9.18 1.76
N LEU A 19 1.07 -10.12 1.52
CA LEU A 19 1.41 -11.51 1.33
C LEU A 19 2.31 -11.71 0.10
N PHE A 20 2.01 -11.00 -0.98
CA PHE A 20 2.83 -11.06 -2.19
C PHE A 20 4.26 -10.58 -1.91
N ALA A 21 4.40 -9.45 -1.21
CA ALA A 21 5.71 -8.92 -0.85
C ALA A 21 6.46 -9.84 0.13
N LEU A 22 5.73 -10.52 1.02
CA LEU A 22 6.33 -11.44 1.97
C LEU A 22 6.92 -12.67 1.30
N PHE A 23 6.17 -13.29 0.38
CA PHE A 23 6.57 -14.56 -0.23
C PHE A 23 7.31 -14.40 -1.56
N SER A 24 7.13 -13.29 -2.27
CA SER A 24 7.78 -13.03 -3.55
C SER A 24 8.26 -11.58 -3.62
N PRO A 25 9.22 -11.17 -2.75
CA PRO A 25 9.59 -9.76 -2.65
C PRO A 25 10.17 -9.19 -3.96
N GLU A 26 10.93 -9.96 -4.70
CA GLU A 26 11.51 -9.46 -5.95
C GLU A 26 10.42 -9.21 -7.00
N LYS A 27 9.46 -10.10 -7.12
CA LYS A 27 8.33 -9.92 -8.05
C LYS A 27 7.42 -8.79 -7.60
N ALA A 28 7.19 -8.68 -6.29
CA ALA A 28 6.31 -7.66 -5.73
C ALA A 28 6.79 -6.25 -6.06
N VAL A 29 8.11 -6.03 -6.05
CA VAL A 29 8.67 -4.70 -6.32
C VAL A 29 9.10 -4.49 -7.77
N SER A 30 8.94 -5.49 -8.64
CA SER A 30 9.42 -5.41 -10.02
C SER A 30 8.79 -4.26 -10.81
N LEU A 31 7.54 -3.90 -10.51
CA LEU A 31 6.84 -2.82 -11.19
C LEU A 31 7.05 -1.46 -10.52
N THR A 32 7.72 -1.43 -9.37
CA THR A 32 7.90 -0.20 -8.58
C THR A 32 9.20 0.53 -8.88
N GLY A 33 10.11 -0.12 -9.59
CA GLY A 33 11.45 0.42 -9.80
C GLY A 33 12.41 0.15 -8.66
N LEU A 34 11.96 -0.50 -7.59
CA LEU A 34 12.85 -0.91 -6.51
C LEU A 34 13.59 -2.18 -6.88
N VAL A 35 14.87 -2.20 -6.57
CA VAL A 35 15.72 -3.38 -6.78
C VAL A 35 16.36 -3.72 -5.43
N PRO A 36 16.01 -4.87 -4.83
CA PRO A 36 16.62 -5.25 -3.55
C PRO A 36 18.09 -5.58 -3.75
N LYS A 37 18.93 -5.00 -2.90
CA LYS A 37 20.36 -5.22 -2.93
C LYS A 37 20.74 -6.23 -1.85
N GLY A 38 20.92 -7.48 -2.26
CA GLY A 38 21.29 -8.57 -1.35
C GLY A 38 20.18 -8.95 -0.38
N GLY A 39 20.55 -9.80 0.59
CA GLY A 39 19.60 -10.30 1.58
C GLY A 39 19.00 -9.22 2.47
N ARG A 40 19.75 -8.16 2.76
CA ARG A 40 19.25 -7.05 3.58
C ARG A 40 18.09 -6.33 2.88
N GLY A 41 18.22 -6.10 1.57
CA GLY A 41 17.15 -5.47 0.80
C GLY A 41 15.90 -6.33 0.74
N LEU A 42 16.06 -7.64 0.56
CA LEU A 42 14.92 -8.57 0.58
C LEU A 42 14.20 -8.56 1.92
N THR A 43 14.97 -8.55 3.03
CA THR A 43 14.40 -8.50 4.37
C THR A 43 13.57 -7.22 4.58
N GLU A 44 14.09 -6.07 4.13
CA GLU A 44 13.36 -4.80 4.26
C GLU A 44 12.03 -4.83 3.52
N ILE A 45 11.99 -5.38 2.32
CA ILE A 45 10.75 -5.49 1.55
C ILE A 45 9.76 -6.41 2.26
N ARG A 46 10.22 -7.55 2.76
CA ARG A 46 9.36 -8.48 3.48
C ARG A 46 8.79 -7.89 4.77
N CYS A 47 9.61 -7.12 5.51
CA CYS A 47 9.17 -6.50 6.75
C CYS A 47 8.21 -5.35 6.51
N LEU A 48 8.58 -4.40 5.67
CA LEU A 48 7.83 -3.16 5.50
C LEU A 48 6.66 -3.32 4.55
N MET A 49 6.86 -3.95 3.40
CA MET A 49 5.79 -4.13 2.43
C MET A 49 5.01 -5.42 2.65
N GLY A 50 5.61 -6.39 3.34
CA GLY A 50 4.94 -7.63 3.69
C GLY A 50 4.27 -7.54 5.05
N GLY A 51 5.05 -7.65 6.12
CA GLY A 51 4.52 -7.74 7.48
C GLY A 51 3.67 -6.55 7.89
N LEU A 52 4.15 -5.34 7.64
CA LEU A 52 3.42 -4.13 8.01
C LEU A 52 2.10 -4.02 7.25
N TYR A 53 2.08 -4.30 5.95
CA TYR A 53 0.86 -4.25 5.15
C TYR A 53 -0.16 -5.28 5.61
N ILE A 54 0.29 -6.51 5.93
CA ILE A 54 -0.59 -7.55 6.45
C ILE A 54 -1.22 -7.09 7.77
N ALA A 55 -0.41 -6.56 8.68
CA ALA A 55 -0.90 -6.09 9.97
C ALA A 55 -1.88 -4.94 9.83
N LEU A 56 -1.55 -3.94 9.01
CA LEU A 56 -2.43 -2.77 8.80
C LEU A 56 -3.71 -3.14 8.09
N GLY A 57 -3.66 -4.09 7.16
CA GLY A 57 -4.87 -4.56 6.48
C GLY A 57 -5.74 -5.45 7.37
N ALA A 58 -5.15 -6.20 8.29
CA ALA A 58 -5.89 -7.07 9.22
C ALA A 58 -6.45 -6.31 10.41
N ALA A 59 -5.81 -5.25 10.85
CA ALA A 59 -6.20 -4.50 12.05
C ALA A 59 -7.66 -4.02 12.01
N PRO A 60 -8.20 -3.51 10.88
CA PRO A 60 -9.60 -3.08 10.85
C PRO A 60 -10.62 -4.18 11.16
N PHE A 61 -10.29 -5.43 10.83
CA PHE A 61 -11.18 -6.55 11.15
C PHE A 61 -11.24 -6.83 12.65
N ILE A 62 -10.24 -6.37 13.40
CA ILE A 62 -10.13 -6.59 14.85
C ILE A 62 -10.54 -5.33 15.62
N LEU A 63 -10.06 -4.16 15.17
CA LEU A 63 -10.19 -2.90 15.91
C LEU A 63 -11.34 -2.02 15.42
N GLY A 64 -11.86 -2.27 14.23
CA GLY A 64 -13.00 -1.53 13.71
C GLY A 64 -12.66 -0.17 13.13
N GLY A 65 -13.60 0.77 13.22
CA GLY A 65 -13.61 2.03 12.46
C GLY A 65 -12.33 2.86 12.53
N VAL A 66 -11.72 2.97 13.70
CA VAL A 66 -10.48 3.75 13.85
C VAL A 66 -9.36 3.19 12.99
N ALA A 67 -9.26 1.86 12.92
CA ALA A 67 -8.23 1.22 12.12
C ALA A 67 -8.46 1.39 10.62
N PHE A 68 -9.70 1.40 10.15
CA PHE A 68 -10.01 1.74 8.76
C PHE A 68 -9.53 3.14 8.42
N THR A 69 -9.84 4.09 9.27
CA THR A 69 -9.45 5.49 9.07
C THR A 69 -7.93 5.63 9.08
N MET A 70 -7.26 4.95 10.00
CA MET A 70 -5.80 5.01 10.10
C MET A 70 -5.13 4.45 8.85
N LEU A 71 -5.61 3.31 8.35
CA LEU A 71 -5.08 2.76 7.10
C LEU A 71 -5.30 3.73 5.94
N GLY A 72 -6.47 4.35 5.89
CA GLY A 72 -6.79 5.34 4.86
C GLY A 72 -5.87 6.55 4.92
N ILE A 73 -5.59 7.06 6.11
CA ILE A 73 -4.64 8.17 6.29
C ILE A 73 -3.26 7.77 5.78
N GLY A 74 -2.85 6.53 6.03
CA GLY A 74 -1.60 6.01 5.51
C GLY A 74 -1.54 6.04 3.98
N TYR A 75 -2.59 5.57 3.32
CA TYR A 75 -2.67 5.62 1.86
C TYR A 75 -2.66 7.05 1.32
N LEU A 76 -3.38 7.96 1.98
CA LEU A 76 -3.40 9.36 1.55
C LEU A 76 -2.02 10.01 1.72
N ALA A 77 -1.31 9.69 2.79
CA ALA A 77 0.05 10.17 2.99
C ALA A 77 1.00 9.67 1.92
N ILE A 78 0.90 8.37 1.58
CA ILE A 78 1.69 7.79 0.48
C ILE A 78 1.36 8.51 -0.82
N SER A 79 0.09 8.75 -1.11
CA SER A 79 -0.35 9.45 -2.32
C SER A 79 0.24 10.86 -2.41
N LEU A 80 0.22 11.58 -1.30
CA LEU A 80 0.76 12.94 -1.27
C LEU A 80 2.26 12.95 -1.56
N VAL A 81 3.00 12.09 -0.89
CA VAL A 81 4.45 12.00 -1.09
C VAL A 81 4.76 11.54 -2.51
N ARG A 82 4.01 10.58 -3.03
CA ARG A 82 4.20 10.09 -4.40
C ARG A 82 3.95 11.20 -5.41
N LEU A 83 2.88 11.96 -5.23
CA LEU A 83 2.56 13.07 -6.15
C LEU A 83 3.69 14.09 -6.21
N VAL A 84 4.19 14.51 -5.05
CA VAL A 84 5.31 15.45 -4.98
C VAL A 84 6.55 14.83 -5.61
N SER A 85 6.83 13.56 -5.31
CA SER A 85 8.02 12.86 -5.80
C SER A 85 8.01 12.68 -7.31
N ILE A 86 6.84 12.47 -7.92
CA ILE A 86 6.73 12.34 -9.38
C ILE A 86 7.32 13.58 -10.05
N PHE A 87 7.04 14.77 -9.54
CA PHE A 87 7.56 16.01 -10.10
C PHE A 87 9.02 16.26 -9.70
N VAL A 88 9.38 16.00 -8.44
CA VAL A 88 10.74 16.25 -7.95
C VAL A 88 11.74 15.28 -8.58
N ASP A 89 11.38 14.00 -8.67
CA ASP A 89 12.27 12.94 -9.16
C ASP A 89 12.11 12.70 -10.65
N LYS A 90 11.20 13.42 -11.31
CA LYS A 90 10.90 13.26 -12.72
C LYS A 90 10.54 11.81 -13.07
N SER A 91 9.68 11.21 -12.24
CA SER A 91 9.35 9.79 -12.30
C SER A 91 7.91 9.53 -12.76
N GLY A 92 7.43 10.29 -13.74
CA GLY A 92 6.05 10.23 -14.22
C GLY A 92 5.74 9.05 -15.13
N SER A 93 6.22 7.85 -14.80
CA SER A 93 5.88 6.64 -15.55
C SER A 93 4.42 6.28 -15.36
N GLN A 94 3.87 5.51 -16.31
CA GLN A 94 2.49 5.05 -16.23
C GLN A 94 2.23 4.25 -14.95
N SER A 95 3.15 3.37 -14.55
CA SER A 95 2.97 2.57 -13.34
C SER A 95 2.96 3.45 -12.08
N ASN A 96 3.74 4.53 -12.06
CA ASN A 96 3.77 5.43 -10.91
C ASN A 96 2.46 6.22 -10.81
N TRP A 97 1.91 6.70 -11.92
CA TRP A 97 0.60 7.36 -11.93
C TRP A 97 -0.54 6.41 -11.54
N MET A 98 -0.47 5.14 -11.99
CA MET A 98 -1.45 4.14 -11.60
C MET A 98 -1.41 3.84 -10.11
N SER A 99 -0.21 3.76 -9.53
CA SER A 99 -0.05 3.59 -8.09
C SER A 99 -0.67 4.75 -7.33
N LEU A 100 -0.41 5.99 -7.78
CA LEU A 100 -1.00 7.18 -7.19
C LEU A 100 -2.52 7.12 -7.19
N GLY A 101 -3.11 6.80 -8.34
CA GLY A 101 -4.56 6.69 -8.46
C GLY A 101 -5.16 5.65 -7.54
N LEU A 102 -4.56 4.47 -7.49
CA LEU A 102 -5.03 3.39 -6.64
C LEU A 102 -4.94 3.76 -5.15
N GLU A 103 -3.82 4.31 -4.73
CA GLU A 103 -3.62 4.71 -3.33
C GLU A 103 -4.59 5.81 -2.92
N LEU A 104 -4.84 6.76 -3.81
CA LEU A 104 -5.76 7.84 -3.55
C LEU A 104 -7.19 7.31 -3.38
N VAL A 105 -7.62 6.44 -4.28
CA VAL A 105 -8.96 5.81 -4.21
C VAL A 105 -9.12 5.00 -2.93
N LEU A 106 -8.16 4.14 -2.63
CA LEU A 106 -8.22 3.33 -1.40
C LEU A 106 -8.22 4.21 -0.16
N GLY A 107 -7.38 5.24 -0.15
CA GLY A 107 -7.30 6.16 0.99
C GLY A 107 -8.61 6.88 1.24
N VAL A 108 -9.23 7.42 0.19
CA VAL A 108 -10.51 8.12 0.31
C VAL A 108 -11.61 7.17 0.81
N ILE A 109 -11.69 5.98 0.24
CA ILE A 109 -12.69 4.99 0.65
C ILE A 109 -12.55 4.66 2.14
N LEU A 110 -11.32 4.49 2.60
CA LEU A 110 -11.07 4.06 3.98
C LEU A 110 -11.31 5.17 5.01
N VAL A 111 -11.16 6.45 4.64
CA VAL A 111 -11.41 7.56 5.58
C VAL A 111 -12.88 7.99 5.58
N LEU A 112 -13.66 7.62 4.59
CA LEU A 112 -15.09 7.93 4.57
C LEU A 112 -15.83 7.10 5.60
#